data_caf680caa2723feced6d3bf6caa0e3e4
#
_entry.id   caf680caa2723feced6d3bf6caa0e3e4
#
_cell.length_a   1.000
_cell.length_b   1.000
_cell.length_c   1.000
_cell.angle_alpha   90.00
_cell.angle_beta   90.00
_cell.angle_gamma   90.00
#
_symmetry.space_group_name_H-M   'P 1'
#
loop_
_entity.id
_entity.type
_entity.pdbx_description
1 polymer ?
#
loop_
_entity_poly.entity_id
_entity_poly.type
_entity_poly.pdbx_seq_one_letter_code
_entity_poly.pdbx_strand_id
1 'polypeptide(L)'
;RTTPSDDTQVVPNARTALSTLEMVVLNGETDGDSVNVTEETVEQCISKKSLIYDKKGEEHYNIISALHKSMRNSDPDAAVYWLARMLEDPLYVARRIIRFASEDIGLADPRALEIAVAAYQACHFIGMPECTVNLTEAVVYMSMVPKSNALYVAYESAKNDALSQLAEPVPLVIRNAPTKLMKELNYGKGYQYAHD
;
A
#
# COMPACT_ATOMS: atom_id res chain seq x y z
N ARG A 1 -24.94 1.57 -39.42
CA ARG A 1 -24.76 1.09 -38.00
C ARG A 1 -23.68 1.97 -37.39
N THR A 2 -24.13 3.03 -36.70
CA THR A 2 -23.28 3.92 -35.92
C THR A 2 -23.14 3.35 -34.53
N THR A 3 -21.91 3.13 -34.09
CA THR A 3 -21.56 2.80 -32.70
C THR A 3 -21.78 4.01 -31.80
N PRO A 4 -22.39 3.91 -30.62
CA PRO A 4 -22.47 5.02 -29.67
C PRO A 4 -21.09 5.29 -29.07
N SER A 5 -20.67 6.55 -29.10
CA SER A 5 -19.55 7.07 -28.33
C SER A 5 -19.92 7.03 -26.84
N ASP A 6 -19.11 6.34 -26.06
CA ASP A 6 -19.25 6.20 -24.62
C ASP A 6 -18.68 7.48 -23.93
N ASP A 7 -19.43 8.57 -24.01
CA ASP A 7 -19.19 9.79 -23.25
C ASP A 7 -19.76 9.63 -21.84
N THR A 8 -19.13 8.84 -21.00
CA THR A 8 -19.34 8.88 -19.55
C THR A 8 -18.68 10.16 -19.01
N GLN A 9 -19.35 11.29 -19.12
CA GLN A 9 -18.99 12.49 -18.38
C GLN A 9 -19.10 12.19 -16.88
N VAL A 10 -17.94 12.15 -16.21
CA VAL A 10 -17.86 12.14 -14.75
C VAL A 10 -18.44 13.47 -14.26
N VAL A 11 -19.65 13.44 -13.72
CA VAL A 11 -20.28 14.62 -13.09
C VAL A 11 -19.50 14.91 -11.81
N PRO A 12 -18.76 16.01 -11.70
CA PRO A 12 -18.07 16.37 -10.47
C PRO A 12 -19.11 16.58 -9.36
N ASN A 13 -18.89 16.02 -8.17
CA ASN A 13 -19.75 16.34 -7.03
C ASN A 13 -19.59 17.83 -6.66
N ALA A 14 -20.59 18.43 -5.98
CA ALA A 14 -20.60 19.85 -5.66
C ALA A 14 -19.34 20.32 -4.89
N ARG A 15 -18.78 19.48 -4.03
CA ARG A 15 -17.54 19.77 -3.29
C ARG A 15 -16.34 19.90 -4.24
N THR A 16 -16.24 19.03 -5.23
CA THR A 16 -15.17 19.07 -6.24
C THR A 16 -15.28 20.34 -7.09
N ALA A 17 -16.50 20.74 -7.48
CA ALA A 17 -16.74 21.96 -8.23
C ALA A 17 -16.35 23.21 -7.43
N LEU A 18 -16.77 23.33 -6.17
CA LEU A 18 -16.42 24.44 -5.27
C LEU A 18 -14.91 24.55 -5.05
N SER A 19 -14.25 23.45 -4.75
CA SER A 19 -12.79 23.40 -4.54
C SER A 19 -12.01 23.73 -5.83
N THR A 20 -12.55 23.42 -7.02
CA THR A 20 -11.96 23.84 -8.28
C THR A 20 -12.15 25.33 -8.50
N LEU A 21 -13.32 25.85 -8.18
CA LEU A 21 -13.60 27.28 -8.27
C LEU A 21 -12.68 28.10 -7.33
N GLU A 22 -12.48 27.67 -6.08
CA GLU A 22 -11.51 28.31 -5.18
C GLU A 22 -10.09 28.35 -5.77
N MET A 23 -9.62 27.23 -6.33
CA MET A 23 -8.30 27.17 -6.97
C MET A 23 -8.20 28.10 -8.17
N VAL A 24 -9.25 28.18 -8.99
CA VAL A 24 -9.30 29.04 -10.18
C VAL A 24 -9.26 30.51 -9.75
N VAL A 25 -10.01 30.89 -8.72
CA VAL A 25 -9.99 32.27 -8.18
C VAL A 25 -8.63 32.64 -7.60
N LEU A 26 -7.98 31.71 -6.86
CA LEU A 26 -6.66 31.95 -6.26
C LEU A 26 -5.52 32.03 -7.29
N ASN A 27 -5.69 31.44 -8.47
CA ASN A 27 -4.68 31.46 -9.55
C ASN A 27 -5.05 32.41 -10.71
N GLY A 28 -6.19 33.11 -10.63
CA GLY A 28 -6.58 34.11 -11.61
C GLY A 28 -5.78 35.40 -11.45
N GLU A 29 -5.67 36.16 -12.54
CA GLU A 29 -5.03 37.48 -12.53
C GLU A 29 -5.91 38.49 -11.78
N THR A 30 -5.34 39.20 -10.80
CA THR A 30 -6.06 40.16 -9.97
C THR A 30 -5.96 41.54 -10.61
N ASP A 31 -7.11 42.18 -10.91
CA ASP A 31 -7.20 43.55 -11.35
C ASP A 31 -8.09 44.33 -10.36
N GLY A 32 -7.45 45.04 -9.45
CA GLY A 32 -8.14 45.73 -8.34
C GLY A 32 -8.91 44.77 -7.44
N ASP A 33 -10.23 44.97 -7.31
CA ASP A 33 -11.11 44.10 -6.49
C ASP A 33 -11.71 42.91 -7.30
N SER A 34 -11.27 42.70 -8.53
CA SER A 34 -11.78 41.70 -9.44
C SER A 34 -10.69 40.67 -9.79
N VAL A 35 -11.07 39.41 -9.93
CA VAL A 35 -10.19 38.33 -10.42
C VAL A 35 -10.62 37.94 -11.82
N ASN A 36 -9.72 38.09 -12.79
CA ASN A 36 -9.92 37.62 -14.15
C ASN A 36 -9.65 36.14 -14.25
N VAL A 37 -10.70 35.36 -14.56
CA VAL A 37 -10.63 33.93 -14.77
C VAL A 37 -10.71 33.64 -16.26
N THR A 38 -9.62 33.16 -16.86
CA THR A 38 -9.59 32.73 -18.25
C THR A 38 -9.86 31.24 -18.37
N GLU A 39 -10.31 30.82 -19.57
CA GLU A 39 -10.48 29.38 -19.87
C GLU A 39 -9.19 28.60 -19.66
N GLU A 40 -8.05 29.20 -20.01
CA GLU A 40 -6.71 28.64 -19.79
C GLU A 40 -6.40 28.41 -18.31
N THR A 41 -6.77 29.36 -17.43
CA THR A 41 -6.61 29.22 -15.95
C THR A 41 -7.49 28.09 -15.43
N VAL A 42 -8.72 27.96 -15.93
CA VAL A 42 -9.64 26.87 -15.57
C VAL A 42 -9.10 25.52 -16.00
N GLU A 43 -8.66 25.40 -17.26
CA GLU A 43 -8.06 24.16 -17.78
C GLU A 43 -6.80 23.76 -17.04
N GLN A 44 -5.91 24.69 -16.69
CA GLN A 44 -4.73 24.43 -15.89
C GLN A 44 -5.08 23.95 -14.47
N CYS A 45 -6.09 24.55 -13.84
CA CYS A 45 -6.55 24.12 -12.51
C CYS A 45 -7.22 22.75 -12.55
N ILE A 46 -8.02 22.46 -13.58
CA ILE A 46 -8.65 21.15 -13.80
C ILE A 46 -7.59 20.11 -14.13
N SER A 47 -6.65 20.41 -15.02
CA SER A 47 -5.56 19.50 -15.39
C SER A 47 -4.63 19.20 -14.22
N LYS A 48 -4.24 20.18 -13.41
CA LYS A 48 -3.49 19.97 -12.17
C LYS A 48 -4.26 19.10 -11.20
N LYS A 49 -5.58 19.25 -11.11
CA LYS A 49 -6.43 18.45 -10.20
C LYS A 49 -6.70 17.05 -10.72
N SER A 50 -6.86 16.86 -12.02
CA SER A 50 -6.99 15.53 -12.65
C SER A 50 -5.68 14.75 -12.60
N LEU A 51 -4.52 15.42 -12.63
CA LEU A 51 -3.20 14.85 -12.39
C LEU A 51 -2.99 14.45 -10.92
N ILE A 52 -3.78 15.00 -9.98
CA ILE A 52 -3.54 14.82 -8.56
C ILE A 52 -4.25 13.57 -8.03
N TYR A 53 -5.46 13.20 -8.48
CA TYR A 53 -6.09 12.03 -7.85
C TYR A 53 -7.40 11.52 -8.49
N ASP A 54 -7.35 10.38 -9.14
CA ASP A 54 -8.50 9.48 -9.28
C ASP A 54 -8.40 8.36 -8.24
N LYS A 55 -9.11 8.50 -7.12
CA LYS A 55 -9.08 7.55 -5.97
C LYS A 55 -9.38 6.09 -6.32
N LYS A 56 -9.88 5.81 -7.52
CA LYS A 56 -10.28 4.48 -7.99
C LYS A 56 -9.80 4.16 -9.41
N GLY A 57 -9.07 5.07 -10.04
CA GLY A 57 -8.60 4.93 -11.41
C GLY A 57 -7.25 4.26 -11.54
N GLU A 58 -6.85 4.03 -12.77
CA GLU A 58 -5.57 3.42 -13.16
C GLU A 58 -4.38 4.17 -12.58
N GLU A 59 -4.44 5.51 -12.53
CA GLU A 59 -3.36 6.36 -12.02
C GLU A 59 -3.05 6.11 -10.54
N HIS A 60 -4.07 5.88 -9.70
CA HIS A 60 -3.87 5.51 -8.29
C HIS A 60 -3.03 4.24 -8.13
N TYR A 61 -3.32 3.20 -8.93
CA TYR A 61 -2.56 1.95 -8.93
C TYR A 61 -1.15 2.12 -9.53
N ASN A 62 -1.00 2.98 -10.52
CA ASN A 62 0.29 3.28 -11.13
C ASN A 62 1.22 3.99 -10.15
N ILE A 63 0.73 4.99 -9.40
CA ILE A 63 1.53 5.73 -8.42
C ILE A 63 1.97 4.83 -7.27
N ILE A 64 1.08 4.03 -6.67
CA ILE A 64 1.47 3.11 -5.59
C ILE A 64 2.44 2.03 -6.08
N SER A 65 2.29 1.57 -7.33
CA SER A 65 3.24 0.65 -7.96
C SER A 65 4.61 1.30 -8.17
N ALA A 66 4.64 2.57 -8.59
CA ALA A 66 5.88 3.33 -8.76
C ALA A 66 6.59 3.53 -7.41
N LEU A 67 5.86 3.86 -6.34
CA LEU A 67 6.40 3.93 -4.98
C LEU A 67 7.08 2.62 -4.57
N HIS A 68 6.38 1.48 -4.71
CA HIS A 68 6.93 0.17 -4.37
C HIS A 68 8.16 -0.19 -5.20
N LYS A 69 8.14 0.09 -6.51
CA LYS A 69 9.28 -0.16 -7.40
C LYS A 69 10.49 0.70 -7.04
N SER A 70 10.27 1.96 -6.68
CA SER A 70 11.36 2.85 -6.23
C SER A 70 12.00 2.34 -4.94
N MET A 71 11.19 1.95 -3.93
CA MET A 71 11.71 1.34 -2.71
C MET A 71 12.47 0.04 -2.98
N ARG A 72 11.96 -0.83 -3.89
CA ARG A 72 12.63 -2.08 -4.32
C ARG A 72 13.98 -1.83 -4.95
N ASN A 73 14.08 -0.78 -5.76
CA ASN A 73 15.30 -0.38 -6.44
C ASN A 73 16.28 0.41 -5.55
N SER A 74 15.95 0.57 -4.26
CA SER A 74 16.76 1.37 -3.31
C SER A 74 16.95 2.82 -3.76
N ASP A 75 15.91 3.43 -4.31
CA ASP A 75 15.85 4.82 -4.72
C ASP A 75 14.94 5.61 -3.78
N PRO A 76 15.47 6.17 -2.68
CA PRO A 76 14.67 6.90 -1.70
C PRO A 76 14.12 8.21 -2.25
N ASP A 77 14.82 8.88 -3.15
CA ASP A 77 14.39 10.18 -3.71
C ASP A 77 13.13 9.99 -4.58
N ALA A 78 13.16 9.01 -5.50
CA ALA A 78 11.99 8.66 -6.27
C ALA A 78 10.84 8.13 -5.39
N ALA A 79 11.15 7.35 -4.34
CA ALA A 79 10.13 6.83 -3.42
C ALA A 79 9.42 7.96 -2.67
N VAL A 80 10.15 8.95 -2.15
CA VAL A 80 9.55 10.14 -1.49
C VAL A 80 8.73 10.97 -2.45
N TYR A 81 9.17 11.13 -3.70
CA TYR A 81 8.39 11.82 -4.73
C TYR A 81 7.03 11.14 -4.98
N TRP A 82 7.02 9.80 -5.17
CA TRP A 82 5.77 9.06 -5.38
C TRP A 82 4.90 9.02 -4.12
N LEU A 83 5.50 8.98 -2.93
CA LEU A 83 4.78 9.12 -1.66
C LEU A 83 4.01 10.45 -1.62
N ALA A 84 4.69 11.57 -1.92
CA ALA A 84 4.08 12.90 -1.88
C ALA A 84 2.84 13.00 -2.80
N ARG A 85 2.83 12.26 -3.92
CA ARG A 85 1.68 12.19 -4.82
C ARG A 85 0.51 11.34 -4.30
N MET A 86 0.70 10.55 -3.22
CA MET A 86 -0.30 9.64 -2.64
C MET A 86 -0.89 10.12 -1.31
N LEU A 87 -0.46 11.27 -0.79
CA LEU A 87 -0.80 11.70 0.59
C LEU A 87 -2.26 12.12 0.80
N GLU A 88 -3.10 12.06 -0.23
CA GLU A 88 -4.56 12.21 -0.06
C GLU A 88 -5.22 11.01 0.65
N ASP A 89 -4.56 9.82 0.65
CA ASP A 89 -4.99 8.65 1.40
C ASP A 89 -3.81 8.02 2.17
N PRO A 90 -3.38 8.66 3.26
CA PRO A 90 -2.20 8.23 4.01
C PRO A 90 -2.36 6.85 4.63
N LEU A 91 -3.57 6.46 5.04
CA LEU A 91 -3.83 5.14 5.61
C LEU A 91 -3.76 4.03 4.54
N TYR A 92 -4.16 4.31 3.31
CA TYR A 92 -3.96 3.37 2.21
C TYR A 92 -2.48 3.12 1.95
N VAL A 93 -1.69 4.21 1.83
CA VAL A 93 -0.24 4.11 1.65
C VAL A 93 0.39 3.34 2.81
N ALA A 94 0.06 3.68 4.05
CA ALA A 94 0.58 3.00 5.24
C ALA A 94 0.30 1.49 5.22
N ARG A 95 -0.91 1.05 4.83
CA ARG A 95 -1.23 -0.37 4.65
C ARG A 95 -0.36 -1.03 3.57
N ARG A 96 -0.09 -0.33 2.48
CA ARG A 96 0.77 -0.83 1.41
C ARG A 96 2.23 -0.95 1.83
N ILE A 97 2.70 -0.03 2.68
CA ILE A 97 4.05 -0.09 3.28
C ILE A 97 4.18 -1.28 4.24
N ILE A 98 3.15 -1.60 5.05
CA ILE A 98 3.14 -2.80 5.90
C ILE A 98 3.29 -4.07 5.04
N ARG A 99 2.57 -4.17 3.92
CA ARG A 99 2.71 -5.29 2.99
C ARG A 99 4.12 -5.38 2.42
N PHE A 100 4.66 -4.26 1.97
CA PHE A 100 6.01 -4.16 1.42
C PHE A 100 7.08 -4.63 2.42
N ALA A 101 6.96 -4.23 3.69
CA ALA A 101 7.89 -4.61 4.76
C ALA A 101 8.02 -6.13 4.90
N SER A 102 6.92 -6.88 4.77
CA SER A 102 6.94 -8.34 4.88
C SER A 102 7.26 -9.06 3.57
N GLU A 103 6.79 -8.53 2.43
CA GLU A 103 6.91 -9.17 1.12
C GLU A 103 8.27 -8.93 0.46
N ASP A 104 8.78 -7.69 0.54
CA ASP A 104 9.97 -7.25 -0.19
C ASP A 104 11.23 -7.15 0.69
N ILE A 105 11.07 -7.06 2.01
CA ILE A 105 12.18 -7.00 2.98
C ILE A 105 12.20 -8.27 3.83
N GLY A 106 11.07 -8.63 4.44
CA GLY A 106 10.91 -9.85 5.23
C GLY A 106 11.97 -9.99 6.32
N LEU A 107 12.60 -11.17 6.37
CA LEU A 107 13.64 -11.47 7.34
C LEU A 107 15.03 -10.88 7.01
N ALA A 108 15.20 -10.20 5.88
CA ALA A 108 16.43 -9.47 5.61
C ALA A 108 16.62 -8.29 6.59
N ASP A 109 15.49 -7.68 7.03
CA ASP A 109 15.45 -6.73 8.12
C ASP A 109 14.07 -6.77 8.83
N PRO A 110 13.92 -7.52 9.93
CA PRO A 110 12.65 -7.64 10.65
C PRO A 110 12.11 -6.32 11.22
N ARG A 111 12.97 -5.32 11.44
CA ARG A 111 12.56 -3.99 11.94
C ARG A 111 11.69 -3.23 10.95
N ALA A 112 11.76 -3.56 9.67
CA ALA A 112 10.95 -2.92 8.64
C ALA A 112 9.43 -3.04 8.95
N LEU A 113 8.98 -4.20 9.42
CA LEU A 113 7.58 -4.40 9.80
C LEU A 113 7.18 -3.56 11.02
N GLU A 114 8.06 -3.46 12.02
CA GLU A 114 7.81 -2.63 13.23
C GLU A 114 7.66 -1.16 12.84
N ILE A 115 8.56 -0.64 12.00
CA ILE A 115 8.54 0.74 11.50
C ILE A 115 7.28 0.99 10.67
N ALA A 116 6.90 0.06 9.79
CA ALA A 116 5.69 0.17 8.98
C ALA A 116 4.43 0.26 9.83
N VAL A 117 4.33 -0.58 10.87
CA VAL A 117 3.19 -0.59 11.80
C VAL A 117 3.17 0.68 12.63
N ALA A 118 4.33 1.17 13.11
CA ALA A 118 4.44 2.42 13.84
C ALA A 118 3.99 3.62 12.97
N ALA A 119 4.42 3.67 11.70
CA ALA A 119 3.99 4.71 10.76
C ALA A 119 2.47 4.67 10.51
N TYR A 120 1.88 3.46 10.37
CA TYR A 120 0.42 3.30 10.25
C TYR A 120 -0.31 3.86 11.49
N GLN A 121 0.17 3.51 12.68
CA GLN A 121 -0.40 4.00 13.94
C GLN A 121 -0.28 5.52 14.07
N ALA A 122 0.87 6.10 13.70
CA ALA A 122 1.07 7.54 13.68
C ALA A 122 0.05 8.21 12.74
N CYS A 123 -0.13 7.70 11.51
CA CYS A 123 -1.14 8.22 10.58
C CYS A 123 -2.55 8.18 11.18
N HIS A 124 -2.87 7.13 11.94
CA HIS A 124 -4.18 6.97 12.56
C HIS A 124 -4.38 7.94 13.74
N PHE A 125 -3.34 8.17 14.56
CA PHE A 125 -3.44 8.95 15.78
C PHE A 125 -3.33 10.46 15.54
N ILE A 126 -2.41 10.88 14.67
CA ILE A 126 -2.15 12.33 14.47
C ILE A 126 -2.74 12.85 13.15
N GLY A 127 -2.93 12.00 12.13
CA GLY A 127 -3.54 12.40 10.87
C GLY A 127 -2.68 13.33 10.01
N MET A 128 -3.30 13.84 8.93
CA MET A 128 -2.70 14.82 8.04
C MET A 128 -2.82 16.23 8.60
N PRO A 129 -1.85 17.12 8.36
CA PRO A 129 -0.63 16.91 7.54
C PRO A 129 0.56 16.30 8.32
N GLU A 130 0.49 16.18 9.62
CA GLU A 130 1.63 15.87 10.51
C GLU A 130 2.20 14.46 10.24
N CYS A 131 1.35 13.48 9.93
CA CYS A 131 1.79 12.09 9.68
C CYS A 131 2.65 11.90 8.42
N THR A 132 2.79 12.94 7.58
CA THR A 132 3.63 12.89 6.39
C THR A 132 5.08 12.54 6.69
N VAL A 133 5.61 13.06 7.80
CA VAL A 133 7.00 12.80 8.24
C VAL A 133 7.18 11.33 8.63
N ASN A 134 6.21 10.75 9.35
CA ASN A 134 6.25 9.34 9.74
C ASN A 134 6.20 8.40 8.54
N LEU A 135 5.38 8.72 7.53
CA LEU A 135 5.36 7.95 6.28
C LEU A 135 6.66 8.10 5.50
N THR A 136 7.22 9.31 5.44
CA THR A 136 8.50 9.56 4.77
C THR A 136 9.63 8.79 5.45
N GLU A 137 9.71 8.78 6.78
CA GLU A 137 10.69 8.00 7.54
C GLU A 137 10.60 6.51 7.18
N ALA A 138 9.39 5.93 7.18
CA ALA A 138 9.18 4.53 6.82
C ALA A 138 9.61 4.23 5.37
N VAL A 139 9.24 5.07 4.42
CA VAL A 139 9.56 4.91 2.99
C VAL A 139 11.07 5.00 2.75
N VAL A 140 11.74 5.98 3.35
CA VAL A 140 13.20 6.14 3.23
C VAL A 140 13.92 4.94 3.86
N TYR A 141 13.51 4.54 5.09
CA TYR A 141 14.07 3.36 5.75
C TYR A 141 13.96 2.13 4.85
N MET A 142 12.76 1.84 4.31
CA MET A 142 12.53 0.67 3.45
C MET A 142 13.23 0.74 2.11
N SER A 143 13.56 1.94 1.64
CA SER A 143 14.40 2.11 0.45
C SER A 143 15.86 1.73 0.71
N MET A 144 16.36 1.96 1.93
CA MET A 144 17.78 1.82 2.27
C MET A 144 18.19 0.43 2.78
N VAL A 145 17.23 -0.36 3.33
CA VAL A 145 17.54 -1.67 3.91
C VAL A 145 17.63 -2.78 2.85
N PRO A 146 18.30 -3.92 3.15
CA PRO A 146 18.34 -5.07 2.25
C PRO A 146 16.94 -5.59 1.90
N LYS A 147 16.79 -6.16 0.70
CA LYS A 147 15.55 -6.70 0.18
C LYS A 147 15.58 -8.23 0.12
N SER A 148 14.48 -8.89 0.46
CA SER A 148 14.29 -10.33 0.29
C SER A 148 12.80 -10.66 0.18
N ASN A 149 12.42 -11.33 -0.88
CA ASN A 149 11.07 -11.87 -1.07
C ASN A 149 10.96 -13.37 -0.71
N ALA A 150 11.94 -13.90 0.01
CA ALA A 150 12.04 -15.33 0.32
C ALA A 150 10.78 -15.86 1.05
N LEU A 151 10.19 -15.07 1.96
CA LEU A 151 8.95 -15.45 2.66
C LEU A 151 7.77 -15.59 1.71
N TYR A 152 7.62 -14.66 0.78
CA TYR A 152 6.57 -14.71 -0.22
C TYR A 152 6.72 -15.95 -1.13
N VAL A 153 7.92 -16.17 -1.64
CA VAL A 153 8.22 -17.33 -2.51
C VAL A 153 8.01 -18.64 -1.77
N ALA A 154 8.49 -18.75 -0.53
CA ALA A 154 8.32 -19.96 0.29
C ALA A 154 6.84 -20.28 0.55
N TYR A 155 6.04 -19.28 0.90
CA TYR A 155 4.60 -19.46 1.11
C TYR A 155 3.86 -19.91 -0.16
N GLU A 156 4.13 -19.25 -1.31
CA GLU A 156 3.50 -19.62 -2.58
C GLU A 156 3.89 -21.04 -3.03
N SER A 157 5.16 -21.43 -2.82
CA SER A 157 5.60 -22.80 -3.09
C SER A 157 4.85 -23.82 -2.19
N ALA A 158 4.86 -23.60 -0.88
CA ALA A 158 4.17 -24.47 0.07
C ALA A 158 2.66 -24.56 -0.20
N LYS A 159 2.03 -23.47 -0.56
CA LYS A 159 0.61 -23.40 -0.94
C LYS A 159 0.34 -24.24 -2.19
N ASN A 160 1.18 -24.13 -3.21
CA ASN A 160 1.03 -24.91 -4.44
C ASN A 160 1.19 -26.42 -4.15
N ASP A 161 2.15 -26.81 -3.33
CA ASP A 161 2.32 -28.21 -2.89
C ASP A 161 1.08 -28.71 -2.14
N ALA A 162 0.58 -27.92 -1.19
CA ALA A 162 -0.62 -28.27 -0.42
C ALA A 162 -1.90 -28.39 -1.27
N LEU A 163 -2.00 -27.62 -2.36
CA LEU A 163 -3.16 -27.65 -3.25
C LEU A 163 -3.04 -28.76 -4.33
N SER A 164 -1.83 -29.12 -4.72
CA SER A 164 -1.58 -30.10 -5.80
C SER A 164 -1.53 -31.55 -5.29
N GLN A 165 -1.30 -31.75 -4.00
CA GLN A 165 -1.22 -33.08 -3.40
C GLN A 165 -2.55 -33.46 -2.73
N LEU A 166 -2.81 -34.78 -2.68
CA LEU A 166 -3.89 -35.30 -1.84
C LEU A 166 -3.60 -34.93 -0.37
N ALA A 167 -4.63 -34.48 0.34
CA ALA A 167 -4.51 -34.12 1.76
C ALA A 167 -4.07 -35.33 2.60
N GLU A 168 -2.76 -35.50 2.77
CA GLU A 168 -2.22 -36.53 3.63
C GLU A 168 -2.45 -36.18 5.09
N PRO A 169 -2.72 -37.19 5.94
CA PRO A 169 -2.92 -36.92 7.35
C PRO A 169 -1.61 -36.50 8.03
N VAL A 170 -1.71 -35.66 9.04
CA VAL A 170 -0.56 -35.24 9.86
C VAL A 170 0.19 -36.45 10.35
N PRO A 171 1.52 -36.53 10.20
CA PRO A 171 2.32 -37.68 10.71
C PRO A 171 2.11 -37.95 12.18
N LEU A 172 2.04 -39.26 12.57
CA LEU A 172 1.71 -39.67 13.95
C LEU A 172 2.64 -39.05 15.01
N VAL A 173 3.93 -38.89 14.67
CA VAL A 173 4.96 -38.36 15.59
C VAL A 173 4.66 -36.92 16.06
N ILE A 174 3.99 -36.11 15.23
CA ILE A 174 3.66 -34.71 15.56
C ILE A 174 2.19 -34.52 15.93
N ARG A 175 1.38 -35.60 16.02
CA ARG A 175 -0.01 -35.51 16.48
C ARG A 175 -0.09 -35.43 18.00
N ASN A 176 -1.00 -34.58 18.48
CA ASN A 176 -1.31 -34.55 19.91
C ASN A 176 -2.03 -35.81 20.35
N ALA A 177 -1.72 -36.33 21.56
CA ALA A 177 -2.31 -37.52 22.17
C ALA A 177 -3.03 -37.19 23.50
N PRO A 178 -4.15 -36.41 23.49
CA PRO A 178 -4.83 -36.00 24.71
C PRO A 178 -5.54 -37.17 25.44
N THR A 179 -5.87 -38.25 24.76
CA THR A 179 -6.57 -39.40 25.32
C THR A 179 -5.65 -40.63 25.44
N LYS A 180 -6.02 -41.59 26.37
CA LYS A 180 -5.31 -42.84 26.53
C LYS A 180 -5.29 -43.66 25.24
N LEU A 181 -6.41 -43.73 24.54
CA LEU A 181 -6.52 -44.44 23.25
C LEU A 181 -5.55 -43.85 22.20
N MET A 182 -5.42 -42.53 22.09
CA MET A 182 -4.49 -41.90 21.14
C MET A 182 -3.03 -42.25 21.49
N LYS A 183 -2.66 -42.32 22.77
CA LYS A 183 -1.34 -42.77 23.20
C LYS A 183 -1.09 -44.25 22.83
N GLU A 184 -2.08 -45.10 23.00
CA GLU A 184 -2.03 -46.53 22.60
C GLU A 184 -1.89 -46.66 21.06
N LEU A 185 -2.46 -45.72 20.28
CA LEU A 185 -2.33 -45.64 18.84
C LEU A 185 -1.03 -44.97 18.37
N ASN A 186 -0.06 -44.75 19.27
CA ASN A 186 1.25 -44.15 19.00
C ASN A 186 1.23 -42.67 18.52
N TYR A 187 0.18 -41.89 18.84
CA TYR A 187 0.18 -40.46 18.58
C TYR A 187 1.24 -39.77 19.44
N GLY A 188 2.08 -38.93 18.82
CA GLY A 188 3.18 -38.22 19.46
C GLY A 188 4.37 -39.10 19.89
N LYS A 189 4.35 -40.42 19.58
CA LYS A 189 5.44 -41.30 19.93
C LYS A 189 6.71 -40.96 19.15
N GLY A 190 7.80 -40.70 19.90
CA GLY A 190 9.08 -40.31 19.32
C GLY A 190 9.22 -38.83 19.02
N TYR A 191 8.25 -37.98 19.40
CA TYR A 191 8.40 -36.55 19.32
C TYR A 191 9.51 -36.08 20.29
N GLN A 192 10.48 -35.33 19.75
CA GLN A 192 11.54 -34.73 20.55
C GLN A 192 11.16 -33.29 20.85
N TYR A 193 11.01 -32.94 22.10
CA TYR A 193 10.70 -31.61 22.55
C TYR A 193 11.98 -30.76 22.55
N ALA A 194 12.01 -29.69 21.77
CA ALA A 194 13.25 -28.92 21.54
C ALA A 194 13.77 -28.16 22.78
N HIS A 195 13.02 -28.13 23.88
CA HIS A 195 13.39 -27.46 25.13
C HIS A 195 13.86 -28.45 26.25
N ASP A 196 13.96 -29.74 25.95
CA ASP A 196 14.49 -30.75 26.88
C ASP A 196 16.02 -30.86 26.81
#